data_021180899711bd63184055b662b4c49a
#
_entry.id   021180899711bd63184055b662b4c49a
#
_cell.length_a   1.000
_cell.length_b   1.000
_cell.length_c   1.000
_cell.angle_alpha   90.00
_cell.angle_beta   90.00
_cell.angle_gamma   90.00
#
_symmetry.space_group_name_H-M   'P 1'
#
loop_
_entity.id
_entity.type
_entity.pdbx_description
1 polymer ?
#
loop_
_entity_poly.entity_id
_entity_poly.type
_entity_poly.pdbx_seq_one_letter_code
_entity_poly.pdbx_strand_id
1 'polypeptide(L)'
;MIKPDGLNHTLSAKEEQPLERSIMVVSNRGPVSFSQDEQGQLQIQRSGGGLVTALTGLAQNMEITWVAAALNDLENAWEYGPLSLGEGQPSLNLQLVPLSKEIYEGYYNVISNPLLWFLQHSMWNFITAPNITRATWDSWEQGYVAANNSFANAIAQRLKASPNPVLVMLQDYHMYLVPRMLRTMLRRRRNYTLTHFVHIPWPGSEEWGFLPGGMRQPILEGLTAVDLVGFQTREDSLNFLRTVETFLPDAHVSYGHRHIAYRNHVTHIRDFPISVDVDAVNRLAESIEVQQLAAQLEVEIGDFQLIVRVDRTEPSKNIVRGFQAFGEMLDLHPEHCGRVKFYALLVPSRLDVEEYQNYHDELTAAAGWINSRHGTSEWEPVRILTGESYPRAIAALQLYDVLLVNSIADGMNLVAKEGPLVNHRDGVVVLSERTGARQQLEPGALVISPCDVYGTAEALHQALTMPAEERAVRASRLRHIVEDHDINDWITGQLDTLRSLRL
;
A
#
# COMPACT_ATOMS: atom_id res chain seq x y z
N MET A 1 -23.26 -64.86 -15.52
CA MET A 1 -22.73 -63.94 -16.56
C MET A 1 -23.71 -62.80 -16.68
N ILE A 2 -23.46 -61.69 -16.00
CA ILE A 2 -24.21 -60.45 -16.12
C ILE A 2 -23.11 -59.36 -16.20
N LYS A 3 -23.10 -58.63 -17.32
CA LYS A 3 -22.19 -57.49 -17.54
C LYS A 3 -22.71 -56.29 -16.79
N PRO A 4 -21.87 -55.44 -16.19
CA PRO A 4 -22.25 -54.12 -15.71
C PRO A 4 -22.18 -53.10 -16.84
N ASP A 5 -23.28 -52.41 -17.08
CA ASP A 5 -23.37 -51.26 -17.97
C ASP A 5 -22.63 -50.07 -17.38
N GLY A 6 -21.82 -49.46 -18.22
CA GLY A 6 -21.05 -48.25 -17.89
C GLY A 6 -21.94 -47.02 -17.84
N LEU A 7 -21.89 -46.30 -16.74
CA LEU A 7 -22.34 -44.91 -16.61
C LEU A 7 -21.17 -43.97 -16.84
N ASN A 8 -20.97 -43.55 -18.11
CA ASN A 8 -20.18 -42.41 -18.44
C ASN A 8 -20.94 -41.13 -18.03
N HIS A 9 -20.65 -40.60 -16.85
CA HIS A 9 -20.95 -39.20 -16.54
C HIS A 9 -19.81 -38.36 -17.06
N THR A 10 -19.89 -37.90 -18.30
CA THR A 10 -19.19 -36.71 -18.79
C THR A 10 -19.69 -35.53 -18.00
N LEU A 11 -18.86 -35.07 -17.03
CA LEU A 11 -18.99 -33.76 -16.44
C LEU A 11 -18.74 -32.73 -17.56
N SER A 12 -19.80 -32.18 -18.11
CA SER A 12 -19.78 -31.01 -18.97
C SER A 12 -19.09 -29.89 -18.19
N ALA A 13 -17.93 -29.47 -18.68
CA ALA A 13 -17.34 -28.20 -18.27
C ALA A 13 -18.37 -27.12 -18.59
N LYS A 14 -19.00 -26.56 -17.56
CA LYS A 14 -19.80 -25.34 -17.73
C LYS A 14 -18.83 -24.27 -18.17
N GLU A 15 -18.97 -23.79 -19.39
CA GLU A 15 -18.36 -22.56 -19.87
C GLU A 15 -18.64 -21.47 -18.83
N GLU A 16 -17.62 -20.95 -18.21
CA GLU A 16 -17.68 -19.81 -17.32
C GLU A 16 -18.14 -18.61 -18.16
N GLN A 17 -19.38 -18.20 -17.97
CA GLN A 17 -19.86 -16.95 -18.54
C GLN A 17 -19.04 -15.81 -17.93
N PRO A 18 -18.41 -14.95 -18.73
CA PRO A 18 -17.70 -13.78 -18.22
C PRO A 18 -18.68 -12.94 -17.39
N LEU A 19 -18.19 -12.41 -16.26
CA LEU A 19 -18.96 -11.44 -15.49
C LEU A 19 -19.19 -10.20 -16.38
N GLU A 20 -20.39 -10.09 -16.97
CA GLU A 20 -20.84 -8.87 -17.65
C GLU A 20 -21.12 -7.75 -16.63
N ARG A 21 -20.12 -7.42 -15.82
CA ARG A 21 -20.21 -6.36 -14.83
C ARG A 21 -19.18 -5.29 -15.17
N SER A 22 -19.60 -4.03 -15.19
CA SER A 22 -18.65 -2.93 -15.19
C SER A 22 -18.02 -2.78 -13.80
N ILE A 23 -16.76 -2.37 -13.76
CA ILE A 23 -16.03 -2.12 -12.50
C ILE A 23 -15.91 -0.62 -12.28
N MET A 24 -16.21 -0.18 -11.05
CA MET A 24 -15.97 1.18 -10.59
C MET A 24 -14.95 1.16 -9.47
N VAL A 25 -13.75 1.67 -9.73
CA VAL A 25 -12.69 1.86 -8.74
C VAL A 25 -12.84 3.23 -8.11
N VAL A 26 -12.76 3.31 -6.79
CA VAL A 26 -12.87 4.57 -6.06
C VAL A 26 -11.68 4.73 -5.11
N SER A 27 -10.88 5.76 -5.31
CA SER A 27 -9.70 6.05 -4.49
C SER A 27 -9.52 7.55 -4.29
N ASN A 28 -8.70 7.97 -3.33
CA ASN A 28 -8.41 9.40 -3.14
C ASN A 28 -7.65 9.97 -4.34
N ARG A 29 -6.61 9.27 -4.83
CA ARG A 29 -5.85 9.70 -6.03
C ARG A 29 -6.27 8.90 -7.25
N GLY A 30 -6.31 9.58 -8.40
CA GLY A 30 -6.60 8.97 -9.69
C GLY A 30 -5.43 8.17 -10.27
N PRO A 31 -5.66 7.46 -11.38
CA PRO A 31 -4.63 6.73 -12.12
C PRO A 31 -3.68 7.64 -12.89
N VAL A 32 -4.01 8.91 -12.97
CA VAL A 32 -3.22 9.97 -13.63
C VAL A 32 -3.27 11.25 -12.81
N SER A 33 -2.31 12.13 -13.05
CA SER A 33 -2.29 13.53 -12.59
C SER A 33 -2.22 14.46 -13.80
N PHE A 34 -2.85 15.63 -13.66
CA PHE A 34 -2.86 16.66 -14.69
C PHE A 34 -1.91 17.80 -14.30
N SER A 35 -1.07 18.20 -15.26
CA SER A 35 -0.16 19.35 -15.15
C SER A 35 -0.18 20.15 -16.45
N GLN A 36 0.44 21.32 -16.45
CA GLN A 36 0.68 22.11 -17.68
C GLN A 36 2.18 22.17 -17.92
N ASP A 37 2.57 22.09 -19.21
CA ASP A 37 3.94 22.36 -19.62
C ASP A 37 4.24 23.87 -19.64
N GLU A 38 5.48 24.25 -19.97
CA GLU A 38 5.91 25.65 -20.08
C GLU A 38 5.14 26.45 -21.13
N GLN A 39 4.43 25.76 -22.05
CA GLN A 39 3.62 26.36 -23.12
C GLN A 39 2.13 26.39 -22.77
N GLY A 40 1.76 25.94 -21.56
CA GLY A 40 0.38 25.89 -21.07
C GLY A 40 -0.44 24.73 -21.65
N GLN A 41 0.19 23.74 -22.30
CA GLN A 41 -0.49 22.56 -22.80
C GLN A 41 -0.72 21.55 -21.69
N LEU A 42 -1.92 20.94 -21.68
CA LEU A 42 -2.27 19.91 -20.71
C LEU A 42 -1.37 18.68 -20.87
N GLN A 43 -0.66 18.33 -19.81
CA GLN A 43 0.09 17.08 -19.69
C GLN A 43 -0.62 16.13 -18.75
N ILE A 44 -0.76 14.89 -19.18
CA ILE A 44 -1.36 13.81 -18.41
C ILE A 44 -0.22 12.85 -18.05
N GLN A 45 0.08 12.74 -16.77
CA GLN A 45 1.11 11.83 -16.26
C GLN A 45 0.46 10.66 -15.55
N ARG A 46 0.86 9.44 -15.89
CA ARG A 46 0.39 8.23 -15.21
C ARG A 46 0.88 8.25 -13.75
N SER A 47 -0.03 8.06 -12.81
CA SER A 47 0.32 7.88 -11.41
C SER A 47 1.04 6.54 -11.22
N GLY A 48 2.12 6.53 -10.45
CA GLY A 48 2.81 5.30 -10.07
C GLY A 48 2.05 4.55 -8.97
N GLY A 49 2.37 3.27 -8.82
CA GLY A 49 1.94 2.43 -7.70
C GLY A 49 1.21 1.16 -8.10
N GLY A 50 1.33 0.14 -7.24
CA GLY A 50 0.79 -1.20 -7.46
C GLY A 50 -0.73 -1.22 -7.70
N LEU A 51 -1.49 -0.36 -7.02
CA LEU A 51 -2.94 -0.25 -7.21
C LEU A 51 -3.31 0.16 -8.64
N VAL A 52 -2.64 1.16 -9.20
CA VAL A 52 -2.90 1.63 -10.56
C VAL A 52 -2.55 0.53 -11.56
N THR A 53 -1.42 -0.13 -11.38
CA THR A 53 -0.99 -1.25 -12.25
C THR A 53 -1.96 -2.42 -12.19
N ALA A 54 -2.35 -2.87 -10.98
CA ALA A 54 -3.29 -3.96 -10.79
C ALA A 54 -4.65 -3.73 -11.45
N LEU A 55 -5.19 -2.54 -11.28
CA LEU A 55 -6.55 -2.23 -11.72
C LEU A 55 -6.62 -1.81 -13.19
N THR A 56 -5.55 -1.23 -13.74
CA THR A 56 -5.49 -0.93 -15.17
C THR A 56 -5.34 -2.19 -16.03
N GLY A 57 -4.73 -3.27 -15.50
CA GLY A 57 -4.70 -4.58 -16.16
C GLY A 57 -6.10 -5.14 -16.46
N LEU A 58 -7.07 -4.89 -15.58
CA LEU A 58 -8.46 -5.29 -15.81
C LEU A 58 -9.14 -4.55 -16.97
N ALA A 59 -8.70 -3.33 -17.27
CA ALA A 59 -9.29 -2.52 -18.34
C ALA A 59 -9.10 -3.10 -19.75
N GLN A 60 -8.22 -4.10 -19.91
CA GLN A 60 -8.06 -4.82 -21.17
C GLN A 60 -9.30 -5.64 -21.54
N ASN A 61 -10.03 -6.13 -20.53
CA ASN A 61 -11.13 -7.08 -20.70
C ASN A 61 -12.48 -6.60 -20.15
N MET A 62 -12.52 -5.47 -19.45
CA MET A 62 -13.70 -4.96 -18.75
C MET A 62 -13.81 -3.45 -18.85
N GLU A 63 -15.06 -2.93 -18.86
CA GLU A 63 -15.28 -1.48 -18.75
C GLU A 63 -14.97 -1.02 -17.32
N ILE A 64 -13.97 -0.14 -17.19
CA ILE A 64 -13.57 0.43 -15.90
C ILE A 64 -13.93 1.91 -15.85
N THR A 65 -14.57 2.32 -14.77
CA THR A 65 -14.71 3.72 -14.36
C THR A 65 -13.86 3.96 -13.11
N TRP A 66 -12.97 4.95 -13.17
CA TRP A 66 -12.20 5.36 -11.99
C TRP A 66 -12.74 6.67 -11.44
N VAL A 67 -13.09 6.68 -10.15
CA VAL A 67 -13.60 7.86 -9.42
C VAL A 67 -12.53 8.28 -8.42
N ALA A 68 -12.06 9.53 -8.51
CA ALA A 68 -11.01 10.06 -7.62
C ALA A 68 -11.27 11.52 -7.25
N ALA A 69 -10.58 12.05 -6.23
CA ALA A 69 -10.62 13.48 -5.92
C ALA A 69 -9.91 14.27 -7.03
N ALA A 70 -10.43 15.45 -7.36
CA ALA A 70 -9.71 16.46 -8.10
C ALA A 70 -8.76 17.19 -7.16
N LEU A 71 -7.46 17.24 -7.49
CA LEU A 71 -6.41 17.77 -6.62
C LEU A 71 -5.95 19.18 -7.03
N ASN A 72 -6.32 19.64 -8.21
CA ASN A 72 -5.97 20.96 -8.75
C ASN A 72 -7.06 21.49 -9.70
N ASP A 73 -6.90 22.73 -10.15
CA ASP A 73 -7.90 23.38 -11.00
C ASP A 73 -8.06 22.72 -12.37
N LEU A 74 -7.01 22.10 -12.92
CA LEU A 74 -7.08 21.37 -14.19
C LEU A 74 -7.92 20.11 -14.03
N GLU A 75 -7.75 19.42 -12.93
CA GLU A 75 -8.53 18.24 -12.57
C GLU A 75 -9.98 18.60 -12.24
N ASN A 76 -10.23 19.75 -11.59
CA ASN A 76 -11.57 20.28 -11.35
C ASN A 76 -12.32 20.61 -12.66
N ALA A 77 -11.60 20.98 -13.72
CA ALA A 77 -12.17 21.26 -15.03
C ALA A 77 -12.42 20.01 -15.89
N TRP A 78 -11.99 18.83 -15.45
CA TRP A 78 -12.16 17.58 -16.18
C TRP A 78 -13.64 17.14 -16.19
N GLU A 79 -14.19 16.97 -17.38
CA GLU A 79 -15.49 16.35 -17.54
C GLU A 79 -15.37 14.82 -17.58
N TYR A 80 -16.38 14.13 -17.04
CA TYR A 80 -16.42 12.67 -17.11
C TYR A 80 -16.27 12.17 -18.54
N GLY A 81 -15.34 11.25 -18.77
CA GLY A 81 -15.11 10.69 -20.10
C GLY A 81 -13.97 9.67 -20.15
N PRO A 82 -13.74 9.13 -21.35
CA PRO A 82 -12.66 8.18 -21.57
C PRO A 82 -11.30 8.87 -21.46
N LEU A 83 -10.38 8.18 -20.82
CA LEU A 83 -8.99 8.56 -20.64
C LEU A 83 -8.09 7.45 -21.19
N SER A 84 -7.18 7.80 -22.11
CA SER A 84 -6.10 6.91 -22.53
C SER A 84 -4.93 7.00 -21.57
N LEU A 85 -4.41 5.85 -21.15
CA LEU A 85 -3.25 5.75 -20.23
C LEU A 85 -1.90 5.70 -20.99
N GLY A 86 -1.90 5.86 -22.30
CA GLY A 86 -0.74 5.84 -23.19
C GLY A 86 -0.96 4.98 -24.44
N GLU A 87 -0.01 5.03 -25.39
CA GLU A 87 -0.09 4.22 -26.61
C GLU A 87 -0.09 2.72 -26.28
N GLY A 88 -1.04 1.99 -26.84
CA GLY A 88 -1.21 0.54 -26.61
C GLY A 88 -1.79 0.16 -25.25
N GLN A 89 -2.13 1.12 -24.40
CA GLN A 89 -2.79 0.88 -23.11
C GLN A 89 -4.32 0.95 -23.26
N PRO A 90 -5.07 0.18 -22.47
CA PRO A 90 -6.52 0.26 -22.46
C PRO A 90 -6.99 1.64 -21.99
N SER A 91 -8.12 2.11 -22.52
CA SER A 91 -8.80 3.28 -22.01
C SER A 91 -9.69 2.94 -20.83
N LEU A 92 -9.84 3.88 -19.90
CA LEU A 92 -10.82 3.79 -18.81
C LEU A 92 -11.64 5.08 -18.75
N ASN A 93 -12.81 5.03 -18.13
CA ASN A 93 -13.57 6.24 -17.86
C ASN A 93 -13.07 6.89 -16.56
N LEU A 94 -12.76 8.19 -16.61
CA LEU A 94 -12.33 8.93 -15.42
C LEU A 94 -13.42 9.90 -14.97
N GLN A 95 -13.73 9.87 -13.68
CA GLN A 95 -14.54 10.86 -12.99
C GLN A 95 -13.76 11.46 -11.84
N LEU A 96 -13.56 12.76 -11.88
CA LEU A 96 -12.97 13.51 -10.79
C LEU A 96 -14.07 14.15 -9.94
N VAL A 97 -13.89 14.11 -8.63
CA VAL A 97 -14.82 14.65 -7.62
C VAL A 97 -14.23 15.96 -7.12
N PRO A 98 -14.80 17.11 -7.47
CA PRO A 98 -14.33 18.38 -7.00
C PRO A 98 -14.56 18.51 -5.50
N LEU A 99 -13.51 18.92 -4.77
CA LEU A 99 -13.55 19.26 -3.35
C LEU A 99 -13.00 20.66 -3.18
N SER A 100 -13.66 21.50 -2.34
CA SER A 100 -13.06 22.80 -2.03
C SER A 100 -11.77 22.59 -1.23
N LYS A 101 -10.90 23.59 -1.27
CA LYS A 101 -9.62 23.55 -0.54
C LYS A 101 -9.82 23.27 0.95
N GLU A 102 -10.84 23.88 1.57
CA GLU A 102 -11.16 23.72 2.98
C GLU A 102 -11.63 22.29 3.29
N ILE A 103 -12.48 21.71 2.43
CA ILE A 103 -12.92 20.31 2.57
C ILE A 103 -11.71 19.38 2.43
N TYR A 104 -10.87 19.58 1.42
CA TYR A 104 -9.70 18.72 1.18
C TYR A 104 -8.68 18.83 2.32
N GLU A 105 -8.43 20.03 2.84
CA GLU A 105 -7.55 20.26 3.99
C GLU A 105 -8.00 19.46 5.22
N GLY A 106 -9.25 19.62 5.64
CA GLY A 106 -9.81 18.90 6.79
C GLY A 106 -9.84 17.38 6.56
N TYR A 107 -10.21 16.96 5.35
CA TYR A 107 -10.31 15.55 4.96
C TYR A 107 -8.94 14.86 4.90
N TYR A 108 -7.98 15.45 4.18
CA TYR A 108 -6.72 14.78 3.85
C TYR A 108 -5.60 15.11 4.85
N ASN A 109 -5.38 16.41 5.16
CA ASN A 109 -4.25 16.84 5.96
C ASN A 109 -4.51 16.79 7.48
N VAL A 110 -5.78 16.70 7.92
CA VAL A 110 -6.10 16.61 9.35
C VAL A 110 -6.60 15.21 9.74
N ILE A 111 -7.62 14.68 9.05
CA ILE A 111 -8.24 13.43 9.49
C ILE A 111 -7.56 12.20 8.85
N SER A 112 -7.39 12.16 7.53
CA SER A 112 -6.87 10.96 6.89
C SER A 112 -5.43 10.69 7.29
N ASN A 113 -4.52 11.65 7.11
CA ASN A 113 -3.09 11.37 7.27
C ASN A 113 -2.57 11.49 8.71
N PRO A 114 -2.75 12.58 9.49
CA PRO A 114 -2.27 12.55 10.85
C PRO A 114 -3.12 11.67 11.78
N LEU A 115 -4.46 11.73 11.67
CA LEU A 115 -5.29 11.05 12.64
C LEU A 115 -5.42 9.55 12.35
N LEU A 116 -6.02 9.17 11.21
CA LEU A 116 -6.30 7.76 10.90
C LEU A 116 -5.05 6.99 10.49
N TRP A 117 -4.14 7.63 9.73
CA TRP A 117 -2.89 6.99 9.33
C TRP A 117 -2.03 6.64 10.55
N PHE A 118 -1.81 7.58 11.48
CA PHE A 118 -0.98 7.35 12.65
C PHE A 118 -1.62 6.35 13.61
N LEU A 119 -2.95 6.38 13.78
CA LEU A 119 -3.67 5.37 14.54
C LEU A 119 -3.39 3.98 13.98
N GLN A 120 -3.63 3.79 12.69
CA GLN A 120 -3.56 2.48 12.05
C GLN A 120 -2.12 1.95 11.94
N HIS A 121 -1.11 2.82 11.95
CA HIS A 121 0.30 2.42 12.01
C HIS A 121 0.85 2.36 13.44
N SER A 122 0.01 2.45 14.49
CA SER A 122 0.42 2.43 15.91
C SER A 122 1.47 3.52 16.24
N MET A 123 1.31 4.71 15.65
CA MET A 123 2.28 5.81 15.76
C MET A 123 1.80 7.00 16.59
N TRP A 124 0.65 6.91 17.25
CA TRP A 124 0.23 7.93 18.17
C TRP A 124 1.18 8.04 19.37
N ASN A 125 1.67 9.25 19.63
CA ASN A 125 2.46 9.52 20.81
C ASN A 125 1.53 9.94 21.97
N PHE A 126 0.99 8.97 22.69
CA PHE A 126 0.01 9.20 23.76
C PHE A 126 0.48 10.13 24.89
N ILE A 127 1.75 10.51 24.94
CA ILE A 127 2.24 11.49 25.91
C ILE A 127 1.86 12.91 25.47
N THR A 128 1.89 13.20 24.17
CA THR A 128 1.74 14.56 23.63
C THR A 128 0.72 14.69 22.50
N ALA A 129 0.42 13.61 21.75
CA ALA A 129 -0.42 13.63 20.55
C ALA A 129 -1.15 12.28 20.32
N PRO A 130 -2.32 12.28 19.63
CA PRO A 130 -3.02 13.45 19.15
C PRO A 130 -3.83 14.17 20.26
N ASN A 131 -4.06 15.47 20.08
CA ASN A 131 -5.04 16.21 20.84
C ASN A 131 -6.28 16.42 19.97
N ILE A 132 -7.36 15.70 20.23
CA ILE A 132 -8.61 15.82 19.48
C ILE A 132 -9.40 17.02 20.02
N THR A 133 -9.22 18.14 19.36
CA THR A 133 -9.77 19.44 19.74
C THR A 133 -11.08 19.73 18.99
N ARG A 134 -11.70 20.90 19.25
CA ARG A 134 -12.84 21.38 18.47
C ARG A 134 -12.49 21.49 16.97
N ALA A 135 -11.31 22.00 16.63
CA ALA A 135 -10.86 22.09 15.23
C ALA A 135 -10.75 20.72 14.56
N THR A 136 -10.33 19.69 15.30
CA THR A 136 -10.30 18.30 14.79
C THR A 136 -11.72 17.80 14.49
N TRP A 137 -12.70 18.11 15.35
CA TRP A 137 -14.10 17.77 15.12
C TRP A 137 -14.70 18.54 13.94
N ASP A 138 -14.37 19.82 13.78
CA ASP A 138 -14.81 20.62 12.62
C ASP A 138 -14.21 20.02 11.32
N SER A 139 -12.95 19.58 11.32
CA SER A 139 -12.31 18.87 10.20
C SER A 139 -12.94 17.50 9.94
N TRP A 140 -13.39 16.80 10.98
CA TRP A 140 -14.15 15.56 10.81
C TRP A 140 -15.47 15.82 10.09
N GLU A 141 -16.28 16.75 10.57
CA GLU A 141 -17.62 17.00 10.04
C GLU A 141 -17.58 17.71 8.67
N GLN A 142 -16.81 18.79 8.56
CA GLN A 142 -16.77 19.67 7.38
C GLN A 142 -15.74 19.21 6.34
N GLY A 143 -14.77 18.40 6.74
CA GLY A 143 -13.75 17.81 5.84
C GLY A 143 -14.08 16.36 5.50
N TYR A 144 -13.80 15.42 6.43
CA TYR A 144 -13.87 13.98 6.15
C TYR A 144 -15.28 13.48 5.78
N VAL A 145 -16.29 13.85 6.56
CA VAL A 145 -17.69 13.49 6.28
C VAL A 145 -18.17 14.16 4.99
N ALA A 146 -17.87 15.44 4.78
CA ALA A 146 -18.24 16.17 3.58
C ALA A 146 -17.60 15.59 2.31
N ALA A 147 -16.31 15.26 2.34
CA ALA A 147 -15.60 14.60 1.22
C ALA A 147 -16.21 13.24 0.91
N ASN A 148 -16.40 12.37 1.93
CA ASN A 148 -17.03 11.06 1.75
C ASN A 148 -18.46 11.19 1.16
N ASN A 149 -19.22 12.21 1.57
CA ASN A 149 -20.54 12.47 0.99
C ASN A 149 -20.45 12.90 -0.50
N SER A 150 -19.47 13.71 -0.88
CA SER A 150 -19.22 14.08 -2.28
C SER A 150 -18.89 12.87 -3.14
N PHE A 151 -18.02 11.98 -2.66
CA PHE A 151 -17.75 10.69 -3.32
C PHE A 151 -19.01 9.83 -3.42
N ALA A 152 -19.76 9.68 -2.34
CA ALA A 152 -20.99 8.89 -2.34
C ALA A 152 -22.02 9.42 -3.35
N ASN A 153 -22.17 10.75 -3.47
CA ASN A 153 -23.04 11.37 -4.45
C ASN A 153 -22.59 11.07 -5.89
N ALA A 154 -21.30 11.24 -6.19
CA ALA A 154 -20.73 10.95 -7.52
C ALA A 154 -20.94 9.49 -7.91
N ILE A 155 -20.65 8.55 -7.02
CA ILE A 155 -20.87 7.11 -7.23
C ILE A 155 -22.35 6.81 -7.42
N ALA A 156 -23.23 7.36 -6.57
CA ALA A 156 -24.66 7.14 -6.67
C ALA A 156 -25.26 7.63 -7.99
N GLN A 157 -24.78 8.77 -8.54
CA GLN A 157 -25.18 9.26 -9.86
C GLN A 157 -24.81 8.27 -10.96
N ARG A 158 -23.58 7.74 -10.96
CA ARG A 158 -23.13 6.75 -11.94
C ARG A 158 -23.90 5.44 -11.83
N LEU A 159 -24.08 4.94 -10.62
CA LEU A 159 -24.89 3.75 -10.40
C LEU A 159 -26.32 3.91 -10.89
N LYS A 160 -26.94 5.07 -10.72
CA LYS A 160 -28.30 5.35 -11.24
C LYS A 160 -28.32 5.39 -12.77
N ALA A 161 -27.27 5.83 -13.41
CA ALA A 161 -27.18 5.91 -14.87
C ALA A 161 -26.80 4.57 -15.53
N SER A 162 -26.16 3.65 -14.80
CA SER A 162 -25.77 2.35 -15.35
C SER A 162 -26.97 1.38 -15.48
N PRO A 163 -27.23 0.80 -16.67
CA PRO A 163 -28.23 -0.25 -16.82
C PRO A 163 -27.75 -1.60 -16.28
N ASN A 164 -26.44 -1.83 -16.27
CA ASN A 164 -25.82 -3.11 -15.91
C ASN A 164 -25.45 -3.16 -14.43
N PRO A 165 -25.27 -4.37 -13.86
CA PRO A 165 -24.68 -4.52 -12.54
C PRO A 165 -23.26 -3.95 -12.48
N VAL A 166 -22.92 -3.27 -11.38
CA VAL A 166 -21.60 -2.63 -11.17
C VAL A 166 -20.94 -3.20 -9.93
N LEU A 167 -19.67 -3.58 -10.06
CA LEU A 167 -18.80 -3.85 -8.92
C LEU A 167 -18.11 -2.56 -8.51
N VAL A 168 -18.41 -2.03 -7.34
CA VAL A 168 -17.79 -0.83 -6.78
C VAL A 168 -16.69 -1.25 -5.81
N MET A 169 -15.44 -0.89 -6.12
CA MET A 169 -14.25 -1.23 -5.35
C MET A 169 -13.68 0.02 -4.67
N LEU A 170 -14.09 0.26 -3.43
CA LEU A 170 -13.58 1.35 -2.61
C LEU A 170 -12.19 1.01 -2.08
N GLN A 171 -11.31 2.01 -2.07
CA GLN A 171 -9.91 1.82 -1.70
C GLN A 171 -9.53 2.69 -0.50
N ASP A 172 -9.00 2.03 0.54
CA ASP A 172 -8.25 2.59 1.64
C ASP A 172 -9.05 3.49 2.63
N TYR A 173 -8.35 3.98 3.66
CA TYR A 173 -8.89 4.69 4.84
C TYR A 173 -9.56 6.03 4.52
N HIS A 174 -9.39 6.52 3.33
CA HIS A 174 -10.03 7.75 2.86
C HIS A 174 -11.55 7.62 2.68
N MET A 175 -12.07 6.42 2.45
CA MET A 175 -13.43 6.15 1.98
C MET A 175 -14.32 5.42 3.00
N TYR A 176 -13.96 5.38 4.28
CA TYR A 176 -14.65 4.54 5.26
C TYR A 176 -16.14 4.84 5.45
N LEU A 177 -16.60 6.08 5.22
CA LEU A 177 -18.01 6.44 5.40
C LEU A 177 -18.85 6.27 4.13
N VAL A 178 -18.22 6.21 2.95
CA VAL A 178 -18.90 6.10 1.64
C VAL A 178 -19.87 4.93 1.59
N PRO A 179 -19.54 3.70 2.06
CA PRO A 179 -20.44 2.56 1.92
C PRO A 179 -21.80 2.76 2.57
N ARG A 180 -21.81 3.29 3.80
CA ARG A 180 -23.05 3.53 4.53
C ARG A 180 -23.90 4.61 3.89
N MET A 181 -23.26 5.67 3.40
CA MET A 181 -23.92 6.74 2.66
C MET A 181 -24.60 6.20 1.38
N LEU A 182 -23.87 5.37 0.61
CA LEU A 182 -24.42 4.73 -0.61
C LEU A 182 -25.62 3.84 -0.31
N ARG A 183 -25.55 2.97 0.70
CA ARG A 183 -26.68 2.13 1.10
C ARG A 183 -27.90 2.96 1.49
N THR A 184 -27.68 4.13 2.09
CA THR A 184 -28.76 5.06 2.43
C THR A 184 -29.37 5.72 1.20
N MET A 185 -28.55 6.20 0.26
CA MET A 185 -28.99 6.87 -0.97
C MET A 185 -29.66 5.92 -1.96
N LEU A 186 -29.26 4.67 -1.96
CA LEU A 186 -29.66 3.65 -2.96
C LEU A 186 -30.55 2.53 -2.38
N ARG A 187 -31.32 2.79 -1.34
CA ARG A 187 -32.14 1.82 -0.58
C ARG A 187 -32.97 0.86 -1.46
N ARG A 188 -33.44 1.33 -2.62
CA ARG A 188 -34.30 0.57 -3.54
C ARG A 188 -33.54 -0.09 -4.69
N ARG A 189 -32.25 0.19 -4.86
CA ARG A 189 -31.42 -0.32 -5.94
C ARG A 189 -30.54 -1.46 -5.45
N ARG A 190 -30.49 -2.58 -6.17
CA ARG A 190 -29.76 -3.80 -5.77
C ARG A 190 -28.80 -4.33 -6.84
N ASN A 191 -28.62 -3.60 -7.96
CA ASN A 191 -27.75 -4.04 -9.05
C ASN A 191 -26.30 -3.54 -8.89
N TYR A 192 -25.76 -3.50 -7.68
CA TYR A 192 -24.37 -3.22 -7.42
C TYR A 192 -23.86 -4.07 -6.26
N THR A 193 -22.61 -4.48 -6.36
CA THR A 193 -21.83 -5.11 -5.30
C THR A 193 -20.82 -4.11 -4.80
N LEU A 194 -20.62 -4.03 -3.49
CA LEU A 194 -19.80 -3.03 -2.86
C LEU A 194 -18.66 -3.70 -2.09
N THR A 195 -17.42 -3.45 -2.48
CA THR A 195 -16.25 -3.94 -1.77
C THR A 195 -15.42 -2.78 -1.22
N HIS A 196 -14.67 -3.04 -0.17
CA HIS A 196 -13.71 -2.09 0.39
C HIS A 196 -12.40 -2.79 0.69
N PHE A 197 -11.30 -2.29 0.17
CA PHE A 197 -9.97 -2.82 0.46
C PHE A 197 -9.18 -1.82 1.30
N VAL A 198 -8.65 -2.29 2.44
CA VAL A 198 -7.81 -1.51 3.36
C VAL A 198 -6.36 -1.87 3.11
N HIS A 199 -5.59 -0.92 2.55
CA HIS A 199 -4.19 -1.15 2.18
C HIS A 199 -3.21 -0.99 3.33
N ILE A 200 -3.59 -0.24 4.35
CA ILE A 200 -2.77 0.01 5.54
C ILE A 200 -3.10 -0.97 6.66
N PRO A 201 -2.25 -1.11 7.69
CA PRO A 201 -2.52 -2.03 8.79
C PRO A 201 -3.84 -1.74 9.50
N TRP A 202 -4.45 -2.78 10.09
CA TRP A 202 -5.55 -2.64 11.02
C TRP A 202 -5.10 -3.10 12.40
N PRO A 203 -4.77 -2.16 13.32
CA PRO A 203 -4.29 -2.49 14.65
C PRO A 203 -5.36 -3.12 15.53
N GLY A 204 -4.98 -3.54 16.74
CA GLY A 204 -5.90 -4.10 17.72
C GLY A 204 -7.03 -3.17 18.13
N SER A 205 -8.06 -3.73 18.78
CA SER A 205 -9.22 -2.94 19.23
C SER A 205 -8.83 -1.88 20.28
N GLU A 206 -7.73 -2.10 21.01
CA GLU A 206 -7.22 -1.18 22.01
C GLU A 206 -6.85 0.17 21.41
N GLU A 207 -6.11 0.18 20.29
CA GLU A 207 -5.73 1.39 19.58
C GLU A 207 -6.97 2.14 19.06
N TRP A 208 -7.93 1.41 18.49
CA TRP A 208 -9.20 1.99 18.08
C TRP A 208 -10.02 2.56 19.24
N GLY A 209 -9.79 2.06 20.45
CA GLY A 209 -10.40 2.56 21.68
C GLY A 209 -10.08 4.03 21.98
N PHE A 210 -8.93 4.52 21.55
CA PHE A 210 -8.51 5.90 21.74
C PHE A 210 -9.18 6.89 20.77
N LEU A 211 -9.71 6.44 19.63
CA LEU A 211 -10.48 7.29 18.74
C LEU A 211 -11.87 7.56 19.34
N PRO A 212 -12.34 8.81 19.40
CA PRO A 212 -13.68 9.11 19.93
C PRO A 212 -14.79 8.29 19.28
N GLY A 213 -15.75 7.83 20.09
CA GLY A 213 -16.86 7.00 19.62
C GLY A 213 -17.64 7.61 18.45
N GLY A 214 -17.81 8.95 18.43
CA GLY A 214 -18.47 9.68 17.35
C GLY A 214 -17.71 9.67 16.01
N MET A 215 -16.42 9.32 15.99
CA MET A 215 -15.63 9.09 14.77
C MET A 215 -15.50 7.59 14.47
N ARG A 216 -15.20 6.79 15.50
CA ARG A 216 -14.97 5.34 15.37
C ARG A 216 -16.22 4.59 14.90
N GLN A 217 -17.38 4.86 15.53
CA GLN A 217 -18.61 4.15 15.19
C GLN A 217 -19.05 4.36 13.74
N PRO A 218 -19.09 5.59 13.17
CA PRO A 218 -19.38 5.77 11.74
C PRO A 218 -18.41 5.04 10.80
N ILE A 219 -17.11 4.95 11.15
CA ILE A 219 -16.11 4.20 10.38
C ILE A 219 -16.51 2.71 10.34
N LEU A 220 -16.75 2.10 11.50
CA LEU A 220 -17.14 0.68 11.58
C LEU A 220 -18.49 0.42 10.92
N GLU A 221 -19.47 1.30 11.09
CA GLU A 221 -20.76 1.22 10.40
C GLU A 221 -20.63 1.34 8.87
N GLY A 222 -19.65 2.13 8.40
CA GLY A 222 -19.33 2.23 6.99
C GLY A 222 -18.78 0.91 6.45
N LEU A 223 -17.74 0.38 7.06
CA LEU A 223 -17.10 -0.86 6.64
C LEU A 223 -18.02 -2.10 6.79
N THR A 224 -18.92 -2.12 7.77
CA THR A 224 -19.96 -3.19 7.89
C THR A 224 -21.17 -3.00 6.96
N ALA A 225 -21.13 -2.04 6.05
CA ALA A 225 -22.15 -1.85 5.02
C ALA A 225 -21.71 -2.33 3.63
N VAL A 226 -20.49 -2.83 3.46
CA VAL A 226 -20.04 -3.45 2.21
C VAL A 226 -20.33 -4.95 2.17
N ASP A 227 -20.27 -5.53 0.99
CA ASP A 227 -20.48 -6.98 0.82
C ASP A 227 -19.19 -7.75 1.16
N LEU A 228 -18.01 -7.17 0.86
CA LEU A 228 -16.70 -7.74 1.15
C LEU A 228 -15.72 -6.65 1.60
N VAL A 229 -15.09 -6.84 2.77
CA VAL A 229 -13.88 -6.08 3.17
C VAL A 229 -12.65 -6.94 2.95
N GLY A 230 -11.67 -6.38 2.24
CA GLY A 230 -10.36 -6.97 2.03
C GLY A 230 -9.28 -6.28 2.88
N PHE A 231 -8.36 -7.06 3.40
CA PHE A 231 -7.17 -6.62 4.12
C PHE A 231 -5.92 -7.23 3.50
N GLN A 232 -4.75 -6.71 3.86
CA GLN A 232 -3.48 -7.25 3.40
C GLN A 232 -3.13 -8.57 4.08
N THR A 233 -3.45 -8.70 5.36
CA THR A 233 -3.03 -9.82 6.18
C THR A 233 -4.20 -10.47 6.93
N ARG A 234 -4.00 -11.73 7.30
CA ARG A 234 -4.94 -12.43 8.17
C ARG A 234 -5.08 -11.76 9.53
N GLU A 235 -3.99 -11.20 10.06
CA GLU A 235 -3.99 -10.51 11.34
C GLU A 235 -4.87 -9.27 11.30
N ASP A 236 -4.74 -8.43 10.27
CA ASP A 236 -5.60 -7.26 10.06
C ASP A 236 -7.08 -7.65 9.99
N SER A 237 -7.40 -8.72 9.25
CA SER A 237 -8.75 -9.27 9.16
C SER A 237 -9.32 -9.67 10.52
N LEU A 238 -8.53 -10.34 11.34
CA LEU A 238 -8.93 -10.76 12.69
C LEU A 238 -9.05 -9.58 13.65
N ASN A 239 -8.15 -8.62 13.56
CA ASN A 239 -8.21 -7.40 14.35
C ASN A 239 -9.44 -6.56 14.01
N PHE A 240 -9.82 -6.48 12.73
CA PHE A 240 -11.07 -5.83 12.32
C PHE A 240 -12.29 -6.52 12.94
N LEU A 241 -12.37 -7.85 12.90
CA LEU A 241 -13.45 -8.61 13.54
C LEU A 241 -13.55 -8.29 15.04
N ARG A 242 -12.42 -8.30 15.77
CA ARG A 242 -12.36 -7.95 17.19
C ARG A 242 -12.78 -6.50 17.46
N THR A 243 -12.36 -5.57 16.60
CA THR A 243 -12.73 -4.15 16.72
C THR A 243 -14.23 -3.97 16.57
N VAL A 244 -14.86 -4.63 15.58
CA VAL A 244 -16.32 -4.58 15.39
C VAL A 244 -17.04 -5.21 16.57
N GLU A 245 -16.62 -6.38 17.05
CA GLU A 245 -17.22 -7.05 18.23
C GLU A 245 -17.17 -6.15 19.47
N THR A 246 -16.03 -5.44 19.66
CA THR A 246 -15.83 -4.55 20.83
C THR A 246 -16.71 -3.29 20.76
N PHE A 247 -16.88 -2.69 19.59
CA PHE A 247 -17.44 -1.33 19.49
C PHE A 247 -18.80 -1.24 18.76
N LEU A 248 -19.30 -2.33 18.19
CA LEU A 248 -20.65 -2.42 17.65
C LEU A 248 -21.41 -3.57 18.34
N PRO A 249 -21.99 -3.33 19.53
CA PRO A 249 -22.58 -4.39 20.37
C PRO A 249 -23.74 -5.12 19.68
N ASP A 250 -24.41 -4.51 18.70
CA ASP A 250 -25.50 -5.14 17.92
C ASP A 250 -24.98 -5.94 16.71
N ALA A 251 -23.67 -6.01 16.49
CA ALA A 251 -23.08 -6.81 15.44
C ALA A 251 -22.84 -8.24 15.91
N HIS A 252 -23.17 -9.19 15.04
CA HIS A 252 -22.87 -10.61 15.27
C HIS A 252 -21.65 -11.00 14.45
N VAL A 253 -20.52 -11.26 15.13
CA VAL A 253 -19.24 -11.59 14.51
C VAL A 253 -19.04 -13.11 14.49
N SER A 254 -18.74 -13.65 13.32
CA SER A 254 -18.40 -15.07 13.12
C SER A 254 -16.94 -15.20 12.69
N TYR A 255 -16.06 -15.61 13.60
CA TYR A 255 -14.63 -15.81 13.33
C TYR A 255 -14.38 -17.00 12.38
N GLY A 256 -15.14 -18.11 12.55
CA GLY A 256 -14.97 -19.29 11.72
C GLY A 256 -15.34 -19.08 10.25
N HIS A 257 -16.41 -18.35 9.99
CA HIS A 257 -16.83 -17.99 8.64
C HIS A 257 -16.28 -16.65 8.15
N ARG A 258 -15.62 -15.88 9.04
CA ARG A 258 -15.09 -14.54 8.77
C ARG A 258 -16.14 -13.64 8.12
N HIS A 259 -17.26 -13.44 8.81
CA HIS A 259 -18.30 -12.49 8.45
C HIS A 259 -18.90 -11.77 9.66
N ILE A 260 -19.53 -10.64 9.39
CA ILE A 260 -20.21 -9.80 10.37
C ILE A 260 -21.66 -9.62 9.88
N ALA A 261 -22.63 -9.93 10.72
CA ALA A 261 -24.04 -9.59 10.47
C ALA A 261 -24.40 -8.35 11.31
N TYR A 262 -24.77 -7.26 10.63
CA TYR A 262 -25.10 -5.98 11.27
C TYR A 262 -26.21 -5.27 10.47
N ARG A 263 -27.27 -4.81 11.17
CA ARG A 263 -28.41 -4.06 10.56
C ARG A 263 -28.97 -4.73 9.28
N ASN A 264 -29.26 -6.02 9.34
CA ASN A 264 -29.80 -6.84 8.24
C ASN A 264 -28.89 -6.92 7.01
N HIS A 265 -27.59 -6.75 7.18
CA HIS A 265 -26.56 -6.93 6.16
C HIS A 265 -25.50 -7.88 6.65
N VAL A 266 -24.92 -8.67 5.74
CA VAL A 266 -23.79 -9.55 6.01
C VAL A 266 -22.60 -9.05 5.23
N THR A 267 -21.51 -8.73 5.97
CA THR A 267 -20.22 -8.33 5.40
C THR A 267 -19.24 -9.47 5.55
N HIS A 268 -18.65 -9.91 4.46
CA HIS A 268 -17.57 -10.91 4.47
C HIS A 268 -16.22 -10.24 4.65
N ILE A 269 -15.33 -10.90 5.42
CA ILE A 269 -13.99 -10.39 5.72
C ILE A 269 -12.96 -11.37 5.17
N ARG A 270 -11.99 -10.89 4.36
CA ARG A 270 -10.94 -11.72 3.76
C ARG A 270 -9.61 -10.99 3.74
N ASP A 271 -8.55 -11.75 3.62
CA ASP A 271 -7.20 -11.25 3.40
C ASP A 271 -6.78 -11.57 1.97
N PHE A 272 -6.19 -10.57 1.31
CA PHE A 272 -5.65 -10.65 -0.04
C PHE A 272 -4.34 -9.86 -0.04
N PRO A 273 -3.18 -10.51 0.17
CA PRO A 273 -1.91 -9.82 0.17
C PRO A 273 -1.57 -9.30 -1.22
N ILE A 274 -1.45 -7.97 -1.36
CA ILE A 274 -1.07 -7.35 -2.63
C ILE A 274 0.38 -7.68 -2.97
N SER A 275 0.70 -7.77 -4.26
CA SER A 275 2.05 -8.02 -4.73
C SER A 275 2.44 -7.06 -5.86
N VAL A 276 3.56 -7.34 -6.52
CA VAL A 276 4.10 -6.58 -7.64
C VAL A 276 3.69 -7.23 -8.96
N ASP A 277 3.66 -6.44 -10.03
CA ASP A 277 3.60 -6.94 -11.40
C ASP A 277 5.00 -7.43 -11.78
N VAL A 278 5.21 -8.73 -11.64
CA VAL A 278 6.50 -9.39 -11.85
C VAL A 278 7.06 -9.10 -13.25
N ASP A 279 6.22 -9.20 -14.28
CA ASP A 279 6.63 -8.95 -15.65
C ASP A 279 6.98 -7.47 -15.90
N ALA A 280 6.22 -6.54 -15.33
CA ALA A 280 6.50 -5.11 -15.49
C ALA A 280 7.78 -4.70 -14.76
N VAL A 281 8.00 -5.22 -13.55
CA VAL A 281 9.23 -4.96 -12.78
C VAL A 281 10.45 -5.52 -13.50
N ASN A 282 10.38 -6.75 -14.01
CA ASN A 282 11.47 -7.38 -14.76
C ASN A 282 11.77 -6.61 -16.07
N ARG A 283 10.75 -6.24 -16.85
CA ARG A 283 10.94 -5.42 -18.06
C ARG A 283 11.59 -4.07 -17.75
N LEU A 284 11.20 -3.44 -16.65
CA LEU A 284 11.81 -2.18 -16.21
C LEU A 284 13.27 -2.40 -15.80
N ALA A 285 13.55 -3.44 -15.03
CA ALA A 285 14.89 -3.80 -14.59
C ALA A 285 15.87 -4.05 -15.78
N GLU A 286 15.36 -4.57 -16.90
CA GLU A 286 16.10 -4.81 -18.13
C GLU A 286 16.19 -3.58 -19.07
N SER A 287 15.49 -2.48 -18.76
CA SER A 287 15.47 -1.27 -19.59
C SER A 287 16.84 -0.61 -19.68
N ILE A 288 17.13 0.04 -20.81
CA ILE A 288 18.39 0.78 -21.02
C ILE A 288 18.61 1.82 -19.92
N GLU A 289 17.55 2.52 -19.52
CA GLU A 289 17.63 3.53 -18.46
C GLU A 289 18.09 2.93 -17.13
N VAL A 290 17.47 1.83 -16.69
CA VAL A 290 17.84 1.17 -15.42
C VAL A 290 19.26 0.60 -15.49
N GLN A 291 19.64 -0.01 -16.60
CA GLN A 291 20.99 -0.54 -16.75
C GLN A 291 22.08 0.54 -16.73
N GLN A 292 21.80 1.70 -17.32
CA GLN A 292 22.71 2.87 -17.25
C GLN A 292 22.81 3.41 -15.82
N LEU A 293 21.72 3.52 -15.11
CA LEU A 293 21.68 3.94 -13.71
C LEU A 293 22.39 2.94 -12.80
N ALA A 294 22.19 1.64 -13.02
CA ALA A 294 22.87 0.60 -12.27
C ALA A 294 24.38 0.66 -12.47
N ALA A 295 24.86 0.80 -13.72
CA ALA A 295 26.28 0.92 -14.02
C ALA A 295 26.91 2.18 -13.38
N GLN A 296 26.19 3.31 -13.33
CA GLN A 296 26.65 4.52 -12.63
C GLN A 296 26.75 4.29 -11.11
N LEU A 297 25.72 3.68 -10.52
CA LEU A 297 25.73 3.35 -9.09
C LEU A 297 26.84 2.35 -8.76
N GLU A 298 27.09 1.36 -9.60
CA GLU A 298 28.14 0.36 -9.38
C GLU A 298 29.53 1.00 -9.34
N VAL A 299 29.80 1.98 -10.22
CA VAL A 299 31.04 2.78 -10.17
C VAL A 299 31.14 3.58 -8.88
N GLU A 300 30.04 4.19 -8.41
CA GLU A 300 30.01 4.95 -7.15
C GLU A 300 30.17 4.08 -5.90
N ILE A 301 29.61 2.86 -5.94
CA ILE A 301 29.72 1.88 -4.87
C ILE A 301 31.17 1.38 -4.79
N GLY A 302 31.79 1.06 -5.93
CA GLY A 302 33.12 0.46 -6.00
C GLY A 302 33.17 -0.91 -5.29
N ASP A 303 34.21 -1.12 -4.48
CA ASP A 303 34.41 -2.39 -3.75
C ASP A 303 33.64 -2.46 -2.41
N PHE A 304 32.78 -1.47 -2.11
CA PHE A 304 32.01 -1.46 -0.86
C PHE A 304 30.82 -2.43 -0.93
N GLN A 305 30.52 -3.08 0.18
CA GLN A 305 29.22 -3.72 0.38
C GLN A 305 28.14 -2.64 0.54
N LEU A 306 26.95 -2.92 0.02
CA LEU A 306 25.88 -1.93 -0.06
C LEU A 306 24.65 -2.36 0.76
N ILE A 307 24.28 -1.54 1.75
CA ILE A 307 22.97 -1.57 2.35
C ILE A 307 22.08 -0.59 1.59
N VAL A 308 20.90 -1.03 1.17
CA VAL A 308 19.91 -0.20 0.48
C VAL A 308 18.63 -0.12 1.29
N ARG A 309 18.01 1.05 1.29
CA ARG A 309 16.59 1.24 1.58
C ARG A 309 15.95 2.12 0.53
N VAL A 310 14.70 1.85 0.22
CA VAL A 310 13.88 2.64 -0.71
C VAL A 310 12.55 2.92 -0.03
N ASP A 311 12.28 4.20 0.30
CA ASP A 311 11.08 4.57 1.04
C ASP A 311 10.57 5.95 0.67
N ARG A 312 9.28 6.19 0.91
CA ARG A 312 8.79 7.55 1.10
C ARG A 312 9.29 8.08 2.44
N THR A 313 9.57 9.39 2.51
CA THR A 313 9.99 10.03 3.76
C THR A 313 8.79 10.14 4.71
N GLU A 314 8.48 9.03 5.39
CA GLU A 314 7.34 8.90 6.30
C GLU A 314 7.78 8.29 7.64
N PRO A 315 7.23 8.77 8.78
CA PRO A 315 7.58 8.24 10.10
C PRO A 315 7.36 6.71 10.23
N SER A 316 6.32 6.16 9.57
CA SER A 316 6.03 4.72 9.57
C SER A 316 7.16 3.86 9.00
N LYS A 317 8.00 4.43 8.12
CA LYS A 317 9.14 3.75 7.51
C LYS A 317 10.34 3.60 8.43
N ASN A 318 10.34 4.29 9.58
CA ASN A 318 11.33 4.09 10.65
C ASN A 318 12.78 4.33 10.21
N ILE A 319 12.99 5.35 9.35
CA ILE A 319 14.27 5.61 8.69
C ILE A 319 15.35 5.94 9.72
N VAL A 320 15.00 6.77 10.70
CA VAL A 320 15.92 7.24 11.76
C VAL A 320 16.51 6.06 12.54
N ARG A 321 15.66 5.11 12.99
CA ARG A 321 16.16 3.91 13.67
C ARG A 321 16.98 3.01 12.75
N GLY A 322 16.68 2.97 11.46
CA GLY A 322 17.51 2.25 10.48
C GLY A 322 18.93 2.83 10.41
N PHE A 323 19.06 4.16 10.42
CA PHE A 323 20.38 4.83 10.50
C PHE A 323 21.04 4.58 11.85
N GLN A 324 20.32 4.72 12.96
CA GLN A 324 20.84 4.43 14.29
C GLN A 324 21.38 3.00 14.40
N ALA A 325 20.65 2.01 13.88
CA ALA A 325 21.09 0.61 13.87
C ALA A 325 22.36 0.43 13.02
N PHE A 326 22.49 1.12 11.90
CA PHE A 326 23.71 1.09 11.12
C PHE A 326 24.90 1.72 11.87
N GLY A 327 24.69 2.86 12.53
CA GLY A 327 25.73 3.49 13.37
C GLY A 327 26.15 2.59 14.53
N GLU A 328 25.20 1.93 15.21
CA GLU A 328 25.47 0.97 16.28
C GLU A 328 26.23 -0.26 15.76
N MET A 329 25.86 -0.77 14.57
CA MET A 329 26.62 -1.84 13.92
C MET A 329 28.09 -1.45 13.68
N LEU A 330 28.36 -0.22 13.25
CA LEU A 330 29.73 0.26 13.04
C LEU A 330 30.51 0.40 14.37
N ASP A 331 29.83 0.73 15.46
CA ASP A 331 30.44 0.76 16.81
C ASP A 331 30.75 -0.64 17.35
N LEU A 332 29.84 -1.61 17.17
CA LEU A 332 29.97 -2.98 17.66
C LEU A 332 30.90 -3.82 16.79
N HIS A 333 30.89 -3.57 15.48
CA HIS A 333 31.60 -4.35 14.46
C HIS A 333 32.48 -3.43 13.60
N PRO A 334 33.57 -2.87 14.16
CA PRO A 334 34.40 -1.85 13.47
C PRO A 334 35.07 -2.37 12.21
N GLU A 335 35.12 -3.68 11.97
CA GLU A 335 35.58 -4.27 10.71
C GLU A 335 34.76 -3.86 9.48
N HIS A 336 33.53 -3.32 9.66
CA HIS A 336 32.70 -2.77 8.61
C HIS A 336 33.05 -1.31 8.28
N CYS A 337 33.79 -0.59 9.15
CA CYS A 337 34.21 0.76 8.85
C CYS A 337 35.10 0.82 7.60
N GLY A 338 34.77 1.70 6.68
CA GLY A 338 35.47 1.82 5.40
C GLY A 338 35.20 0.67 4.42
N ARG A 339 34.19 -0.19 4.66
CA ARG A 339 33.84 -1.31 3.79
C ARG A 339 32.37 -1.38 3.39
N VAL A 340 31.49 -0.66 4.09
CA VAL A 340 30.05 -0.69 3.86
C VAL A 340 29.53 0.72 3.60
N LYS A 341 28.66 0.88 2.62
CA LYS A 341 27.90 2.10 2.36
C LYS A 341 26.41 1.82 2.59
N PHE A 342 25.71 2.81 3.15
CA PHE A 342 24.26 2.76 3.29
C PHE A 342 23.61 3.82 2.39
N TYR A 343 22.94 3.37 1.32
CA TYR A 343 22.21 4.24 0.41
C TYR A 343 20.73 4.26 0.75
N ALA A 344 20.22 5.44 1.08
CA ALA A 344 18.81 5.67 1.35
C ALA A 344 18.19 6.46 0.19
N LEU A 345 17.39 5.78 -0.64
CA LEU A 345 16.62 6.38 -1.73
C LEU A 345 15.28 6.83 -1.16
N LEU A 346 15.12 8.14 -0.99
CA LEU A 346 14.00 8.71 -0.26
C LEU A 346 13.16 9.63 -1.15
N VAL A 347 11.87 9.33 -1.24
CA VAL A 347 10.89 10.17 -1.93
C VAL A 347 10.19 11.07 -0.91
N PRO A 348 10.32 12.41 -1.02
CA PRO A 348 9.60 13.32 -0.15
C PRO A 348 8.09 13.06 -0.17
N SER A 349 7.45 13.08 1.00
CA SER A 349 6.03 12.81 1.14
C SER A 349 5.40 13.80 2.11
N ARG A 350 4.23 14.34 1.75
CA ARG A 350 3.35 15.14 2.63
C ARG A 350 4.06 16.29 3.35
N LEU A 351 4.94 17.03 2.64
CA LEU A 351 5.72 18.13 3.21
C LEU A 351 4.86 19.31 3.75
N ASP A 352 3.55 19.32 3.47
CA ASP A 352 2.61 20.28 4.06
C ASP A 352 2.16 19.89 5.48
N VAL A 353 2.55 18.71 5.99
CA VAL A 353 2.20 18.20 7.32
C VAL A 353 3.42 18.33 8.24
N GLU A 354 3.26 19.01 9.37
CA GLU A 354 4.34 19.36 10.32
C GLU A 354 5.13 18.13 10.79
N GLU A 355 4.46 17.03 11.12
CA GLU A 355 5.08 15.80 11.58
C GLU A 355 6.03 15.21 10.54
N TYR A 356 5.73 15.37 9.25
CA TYR A 356 6.58 14.89 8.16
C TYR A 356 7.77 15.80 7.91
N GLN A 357 7.61 17.13 8.08
CA GLN A 357 8.72 18.07 8.01
C GLN A 357 9.72 17.80 9.14
N ASN A 358 9.24 17.71 10.38
CA ASN A 358 10.07 17.42 11.55
C ASN A 358 10.83 16.10 11.38
N TYR A 359 10.15 15.07 10.84
CA TYR A 359 10.78 13.78 10.58
C TYR A 359 11.88 13.86 9.51
N HIS A 360 11.70 14.68 8.48
CA HIS A 360 12.72 14.91 7.46
C HIS A 360 13.98 15.54 8.05
N ASP A 361 13.84 16.51 8.96
CA ASP A 361 14.97 17.14 9.65
C ASP A 361 15.68 16.13 10.57
N GLU A 362 14.92 15.32 11.31
CA GLU A 362 15.45 14.29 12.20
C GLU A 362 16.26 13.22 11.44
N LEU A 363 15.77 12.73 10.32
CA LEU A 363 16.50 11.73 9.52
C LEU A 363 17.80 12.30 8.92
N THR A 364 17.77 13.56 8.48
CA THR A 364 18.95 14.24 7.94
C THR A 364 20.02 14.43 9.03
N ALA A 365 19.58 14.83 10.23
CA ALA A 365 20.48 14.97 11.38
C ALA A 365 21.07 13.60 11.77
N ALA A 366 20.29 12.53 11.77
CA ALA A 366 20.77 11.18 12.10
C ALA A 366 21.86 10.70 11.12
N ALA A 367 21.64 10.86 9.81
CA ALA A 367 22.64 10.52 8.79
C ALA A 367 23.91 11.37 8.95
N GLY A 368 23.76 12.69 9.14
CA GLY A 368 24.87 13.61 9.36
C GLY A 368 25.70 13.26 10.60
N TRP A 369 25.04 12.82 11.68
CA TRP A 369 25.74 12.39 12.90
C TRP A 369 26.61 11.13 12.65
N ILE A 370 26.08 10.12 11.92
CA ILE A 370 26.84 8.91 11.59
C ILE A 370 28.03 9.25 10.69
N ASN A 371 27.81 10.08 9.66
CA ASN A 371 28.87 10.50 8.75
C ASN A 371 29.97 11.30 9.47
N SER A 372 29.60 12.16 10.43
CA SER A 372 30.57 12.90 11.26
C SER A 372 31.37 12.02 12.22
N ARG A 373 30.73 10.95 12.76
CA ARG A 373 31.34 10.06 13.75
C ARG A 373 32.28 9.03 13.12
N HIS A 374 31.89 8.43 12.00
CA HIS A 374 32.58 7.30 11.40
C HIS A 374 33.22 7.62 10.06
N GLY A 375 32.73 8.63 9.34
CA GLY A 375 33.19 8.97 8.00
C GLY A 375 34.65 9.43 7.96
N THR A 376 35.25 9.27 6.78
CA THR A 376 36.62 9.76 6.47
C THR A 376 36.58 10.61 5.20
N SER A 377 37.72 11.16 4.79
CA SER A 377 37.83 11.89 3.52
C SER A 377 37.53 11.01 2.28
N GLU A 378 37.62 9.68 2.41
CA GLU A 378 37.46 8.72 1.32
C GLU A 378 36.20 7.87 1.45
N TRP A 379 35.52 7.94 2.58
CA TRP A 379 34.35 7.10 2.87
C TRP A 379 33.25 7.87 3.59
N GLU A 380 32.11 8.01 2.92
CA GLU A 380 30.85 8.51 3.47
C GLU A 380 29.95 7.32 3.80
N PRO A 381 29.70 6.98 5.08
CA PRO A 381 28.93 5.84 5.49
C PRO A 381 27.49 5.84 5.01
N VAL A 382 26.77 6.95 5.17
CA VAL A 382 25.36 7.11 4.82
C VAL A 382 25.19 8.15 3.73
N ARG A 383 24.56 7.76 2.62
CA ARG A 383 24.21 8.65 1.52
C ARG A 383 22.70 8.69 1.31
N ILE A 384 22.11 9.87 1.41
CA ILE A 384 20.71 10.10 1.12
C ILE A 384 20.58 10.55 -0.34
N LEU A 385 19.78 9.82 -1.11
CA LEU A 385 19.44 10.12 -2.50
C LEU A 385 17.97 10.53 -2.54
N THR A 386 17.73 11.84 -2.58
CA THR A 386 16.36 12.39 -2.59
C THR A 386 15.83 12.52 -4.02
N GLY A 387 14.55 12.22 -4.21
CA GLY A 387 13.83 12.42 -5.46
C GLY A 387 12.98 11.21 -5.86
N GLU A 388 11.97 11.48 -6.68
CA GLU A 388 11.09 10.45 -7.21
C GLU A 388 11.68 9.90 -8.52
N SER A 389 12.27 8.71 -8.47
CA SER A 389 12.73 7.98 -9.65
C SER A 389 12.62 6.48 -9.42
N TYR A 390 11.57 5.88 -9.94
CA TYR A 390 11.38 4.45 -9.85
C TYR A 390 12.47 3.65 -10.59
N PRO A 391 12.95 4.07 -11.80
CA PRO A 391 14.10 3.44 -12.43
C PRO A 391 15.38 3.43 -11.56
N ARG A 392 15.68 4.55 -10.85
CA ARG A 392 16.82 4.60 -9.93
C ARG A 392 16.64 3.67 -8.72
N ALA A 393 15.41 3.55 -8.20
CA ALA A 393 15.12 2.62 -7.12
C ALA A 393 15.37 1.17 -7.56
N ILE A 394 14.86 0.77 -8.74
CA ILE A 394 15.11 -0.57 -9.31
C ILE A 394 16.60 -0.80 -9.55
N ALA A 395 17.34 0.19 -10.07
CA ALA A 395 18.79 0.08 -10.26
C ALA A 395 19.53 -0.19 -8.94
N ALA A 396 19.16 0.51 -7.86
CA ALA A 396 19.77 0.28 -6.54
C ALA A 396 19.36 -1.09 -5.97
N LEU A 397 18.12 -1.54 -6.21
CA LEU A 397 17.64 -2.85 -5.79
C LEU A 397 18.31 -4.01 -6.55
N GLN A 398 18.89 -3.78 -7.72
CA GLN A 398 19.73 -4.79 -8.38
C GLN A 398 21.07 -5.04 -7.67
N LEU A 399 21.56 -4.06 -6.90
CA LEU A 399 22.95 -4.00 -6.44
C LEU A 399 23.13 -4.16 -4.92
N TYR A 400 22.05 -4.31 -4.12
CA TYR A 400 22.21 -4.40 -2.68
C TYR A 400 22.84 -5.74 -2.25
N ASP A 401 23.69 -5.70 -1.23
CA ASP A 401 24.08 -6.83 -0.40
C ASP A 401 23.10 -7.04 0.74
N VAL A 402 22.53 -5.93 1.28
CA VAL A 402 21.48 -5.96 2.30
C VAL A 402 20.37 -4.97 1.94
N LEU A 403 19.12 -5.44 1.93
CA LEU A 403 17.93 -4.60 1.83
C LEU A 403 17.31 -4.44 3.21
N LEU A 404 17.27 -3.20 3.74
CA LEU A 404 16.68 -2.91 5.05
C LEU A 404 15.25 -2.39 4.89
N VAL A 405 14.28 -3.13 5.42
CA VAL A 405 12.86 -2.79 5.49
C VAL A 405 12.40 -2.89 6.94
N ASN A 406 12.63 -1.83 7.73
CA ASN A 406 12.42 -1.84 9.19
C ASN A 406 11.22 -1.01 9.63
N SER A 407 10.14 -0.94 8.84
CA SER A 407 8.93 -0.15 9.14
C SER A 407 8.36 -0.46 10.53
N ILE A 408 7.83 0.58 11.23
CA ILE A 408 7.12 0.42 12.51
C ILE A 408 5.86 -0.43 12.32
N ALA A 409 5.12 -0.13 11.24
CA ALA A 409 4.04 -0.94 10.72
C ALA A 409 3.86 -0.60 9.24
N ASP A 410 3.47 -1.59 8.45
CA ASP A 410 3.24 -1.41 7.02
C ASP A 410 2.21 -2.44 6.55
N GLY A 411 1.24 -2.03 5.73
CA GLY A 411 0.22 -2.94 5.23
C GLY A 411 0.82 -4.10 4.44
N MET A 412 1.77 -3.80 3.54
CA MET A 412 2.51 -4.82 2.79
C MET A 412 3.99 -4.50 2.69
N ASN A 413 4.38 -3.35 2.14
CA ASN A 413 5.70 -2.92 1.70
C ASN A 413 6.16 -3.65 0.43
N LEU A 414 5.88 -3.06 -0.73
CA LEU A 414 6.19 -3.68 -2.03
C LEU A 414 7.70 -3.72 -2.31
N VAL A 415 8.50 -2.80 -1.73
CA VAL A 415 9.97 -2.81 -1.89
C VAL A 415 10.58 -4.11 -1.37
N ALA A 416 10.01 -4.69 -0.30
CA ALA A 416 10.42 -5.99 0.22
C ALA A 416 10.20 -7.14 -0.79
N LYS A 417 9.32 -6.95 -1.78
CA LYS A 417 9.06 -7.89 -2.88
C LYS A 417 9.84 -7.53 -4.14
N GLU A 418 9.91 -6.24 -4.49
CA GLU A 418 10.66 -5.76 -5.65
C GLU A 418 12.15 -6.08 -5.53
N GLY A 419 12.73 -5.88 -4.34
CA GLY A 419 14.15 -6.12 -4.09
C GLY A 419 14.61 -7.53 -4.46
N PRO A 420 14.06 -8.60 -3.85
CA PRO A 420 14.45 -9.98 -4.15
C PRO A 420 14.23 -10.38 -5.63
N LEU A 421 13.21 -9.79 -6.27
CA LEU A 421 12.89 -10.09 -7.67
C LEU A 421 13.99 -9.64 -8.63
N VAL A 422 14.58 -8.45 -8.40
CA VAL A 422 15.53 -7.84 -9.32
C VAL A 422 16.99 -7.93 -8.88
N ASN A 423 17.27 -8.40 -7.66
CA ASN A 423 18.63 -8.41 -7.11
C ASN A 423 19.54 -9.43 -7.80
N HIS A 424 20.77 -9.00 -8.15
CA HIS A 424 21.78 -9.80 -8.84
C HIS A 424 22.92 -10.29 -7.94
N ARG A 425 22.93 -9.87 -6.65
CA ARG A 425 24.04 -10.14 -5.71
C ARG A 425 23.69 -11.16 -4.61
N ASP A 426 22.55 -11.85 -4.75
CA ASP A 426 22.01 -12.70 -3.69
C ASP A 426 21.93 -11.98 -2.35
N GLY A 427 21.43 -10.73 -2.40
CA GLY A 427 21.36 -9.86 -1.25
C GLY A 427 20.35 -10.35 -0.19
N VAL A 428 20.66 -10.07 1.08
CA VAL A 428 19.84 -10.49 2.22
C VAL A 428 18.81 -9.40 2.55
N VAL A 429 17.56 -9.81 2.79
CA VAL A 429 16.50 -8.91 3.24
C VAL A 429 16.43 -8.92 4.77
N VAL A 430 16.60 -7.76 5.40
CA VAL A 430 16.33 -7.52 6.83
C VAL A 430 14.96 -6.88 6.92
N LEU A 431 13.99 -7.58 7.51
CA LEU A 431 12.56 -7.28 7.40
C LEU A 431 11.91 -7.12 8.77
N SER A 432 11.21 -6.00 8.98
CA SER A 432 10.42 -5.81 10.20
C SER A 432 9.30 -6.86 10.32
N GLU A 433 9.14 -7.41 11.52
CA GLU A 433 8.02 -8.29 11.86
C GLU A 433 6.64 -7.63 11.75
N ARG A 434 6.61 -6.28 11.68
CA ARG A 434 5.39 -5.46 11.59
C ARG A 434 5.03 -5.06 10.16
N THR A 435 5.71 -5.59 9.14
CA THR A 435 5.31 -5.45 7.73
C THR A 435 4.42 -6.60 7.30
N GLY A 436 3.38 -6.33 6.49
CA GLY A 436 2.51 -7.38 5.96
C GLY A 436 3.27 -8.38 5.08
N ALA A 437 4.31 -7.94 4.37
CA ALA A 437 5.19 -8.79 3.58
C ALA A 437 5.85 -9.91 4.38
N ARG A 438 6.04 -9.73 5.70
CA ARG A 438 6.60 -10.76 6.58
C ARG A 438 5.86 -12.09 6.46
N GLN A 439 4.53 -12.09 6.39
CA GLN A 439 3.76 -13.34 6.33
C GLN A 439 4.17 -14.26 5.17
N GLN A 440 4.67 -13.68 4.08
CA GLN A 440 5.13 -14.43 2.91
C GLN A 440 6.66 -14.59 2.91
N LEU A 441 7.42 -13.54 3.27
CA LEU A 441 8.86 -13.48 3.06
C LEU A 441 9.71 -13.96 4.26
N GLU A 442 9.14 -14.18 5.44
CA GLU A 442 9.84 -14.68 6.63
C GLU A 442 10.76 -15.90 6.35
N PRO A 443 10.37 -16.88 5.48
CA PRO A 443 11.23 -18.05 5.26
C PRO A 443 12.61 -17.75 4.64
N GLY A 444 12.80 -16.59 4.01
CA GLY A 444 14.08 -16.17 3.40
C GLY A 444 14.68 -14.89 4.01
N ALA A 445 13.93 -14.11 4.79
CA ALA A 445 14.39 -12.87 5.38
C ALA A 445 15.03 -13.07 6.75
N LEU A 446 15.80 -12.09 7.21
CA LEU A 446 16.15 -11.91 8.62
C LEU A 446 15.09 -11.01 9.24
N VAL A 447 14.30 -11.54 10.17
CA VAL A 447 13.19 -10.81 10.78
C VAL A 447 13.66 -10.09 12.04
N ILE A 448 13.29 -8.79 12.15
CA ILE A 448 13.67 -7.92 13.27
C ILE A 448 12.45 -7.23 13.88
N SER A 449 12.54 -6.86 15.15
CA SER A 449 11.58 -5.96 15.78
C SER A 449 11.91 -4.50 15.43
N PRO A 450 10.95 -3.67 14.98
CA PRO A 450 11.23 -2.34 14.45
C PRO A 450 11.79 -1.33 15.48
N CYS A 451 11.60 -1.59 16.77
CA CYS A 451 12.12 -0.73 17.84
C CYS A 451 13.44 -1.22 18.42
N ASP A 452 13.88 -2.42 18.06
CA ASP A 452 15.13 -3.01 18.53
C ASP A 452 16.30 -2.57 17.64
N VAL A 453 16.93 -1.47 18.00
CA VAL A 453 18.09 -0.90 17.29
C VAL A 453 19.27 -1.87 17.36
N TYR A 454 19.54 -2.45 18.53
CA TYR A 454 20.63 -3.42 18.73
C TYR A 454 20.39 -4.70 17.89
N GLY A 455 19.21 -5.31 17.99
CA GLY A 455 18.89 -6.49 17.19
C GLY A 455 18.92 -6.23 15.69
N THR A 456 18.57 -5.01 15.26
CA THR A 456 18.70 -4.60 13.86
C THR A 456 20.17 -4.45 13.45
N ALA A 457 21.03 -3.89 14.33
CA ALA A 457 22.47 -3.80 14.10
C ALA A 457 23.12 -5.17 13.92
N GLU A 458 22.79 -6.12 14.79
CA GLU A 458 23.25 -7.51 14.69
C GLU A 458 22.73 -8.22 13.43
N ALA A 459 21.49 -7.96 13.04
CA ALA A 459 20.94 -8.52 11.79
C ALA A 459 21.65 -7.96 10.55
N LEU A 460 22.03 -6.68 10.55
CA LEU A 460 22.83 -6.07 9.47
C LEU A 460 24.21 -6.73 9.42
N HIS A 461 24.89 -6.89 10.56
CA HIS A 461 26.17 -7.60 10.65
C HIS A 461 26.06 -9.04 10.13
N GLN A 462 25.05 -9.78 10.60
CA GLN A 462 24.80 -11.16 10.14
C GLN A 462 24.57 -11.21 8.63
N ALA A 463 23.79 -10.28 8.06
CA ALA A 463 23.52 -10.23 6.64
C ALA A 463 24.80 -9.98 5.82
N LEU A 464 25.65 -9.03 6.24
CA LEU A 464 26.89 -8.67 5.56
C LEU A 464 27.97 -9.75 5.64
N THR A 465 27.96 -10.59 6.71
CA THR A 465 28.94 -11.67 6.93
C THR A 465 28.41 -13.06 6.55
N MET A 466 27.16 -13.14 6.08
CA MET A 466 26.52 -14.41 5.72
C MET A 466 27.27 -15.12 4.59
N PRO A 467 27.53 -16.45 4.72
CA PRO A 467 28.13 -17.23 3.66
C PRO A 467 27.38 -17.14 2.33
N ALA A 468 28.11 -17.10 1.22
CA ALA A 468 27.51 -16.94 -0.12
C ALA A 468 26.46 -18.01 -0.45
N GLU A 469 26.70 -19.26 -0.03
CA GLU A 469 25.76 -20.36 -0.23
C GLU A 469 24.42 -20.14 0.51
N GLU A 470 24.47 -19.63 1.74
CA GLU A 470 23.25 -19.31 2.51
C GLU A 470 22.51 -18.11 1.90
N ARG A 471 23.23 -17.05 1.48
CA ARG A 471 22.65 -15.90 0.77
C ARG A 471 21.90 -16.34 -0.47
N ALA A 472 22.53 -17.15 -1.31
CA ALA A 472 21.92 -17.64 -2.55
C ALA A 472 20.63 -18.45 -2.29
N VAL A 473 20.63 -19.32 -1.26
CA VAL A 473 19.43 -20.08 -0.88
C VAL A 473 18.30 -19.16 -0.43
N ARG A 474 18.60 -18.16 0.40
CA ARG A 474 17.61 -17.18 0.89
C ARG A 474 17.07 -16.31 -0.24
N ALA A 475 17.93 -15.74 -1.06
CA ALA A 475 17.57 -14.90 -2.19
C ALA A 475 16.69 -15.65 -3.21
N SER A 476 17.09 -16.88 -3.58
CA SER A 476 16.30 -17.75 -4.47
C SER A 476 14.92 -18.05 -3.90
N ARG A 477 14.83 -18.33 -2.60
CA ARG A 477 13.54 -18.58 -1.92
C ARG A 477 12.63 -17.37 -1.96
N LEU A 478 13.16 -16.17 -1.67
CA LEU A 478 12.36 -14.94 -1.69
C LEU A 478 11.86 -14.61 -3.10
N ARG A 479 12.74 -14.75 -4.12
CA ARG A 479 12.37 -14.54 -5.52
C ARG A 479 11.23 -15.46 -5.94
N HIS A 480 11.34 -16.74 -5.64
CA HIS A 480 10.31 -17.74 -5.96
C HIS A 480 8.96 -17.43 -5.28
N ILE A 481 8.98 -17.01 -4.01
CA ILE A 481 7.75 -16.61 -3.31
C ILE A 481 7.08 -15.42 -4.01
N VAL A 482 7.86 -14.44 -4.49
CA VAL A 482 7.30 -13.26 -5.17
C VAL A 482 6.77 -13.61 -6.56
N GLU A 483 7.47 -14.47 -7.31
CA GLU A 483 7.05 -14.96 -8.61
C GLU A 483 5.78 -15.80 -8.56
N ASP A 484 5.61 -16.61 -7.50
CA ASP A 484 4.41 -17.45 -7.29
C ASP A 484 3.18 -16.66 -6.87
N HIS A 485 3.36 -15.41 -6.43
CA HIS A 485 2.28 -14.56 -5.89
C HIS A 485 2.40 -13.14 -6.47
N ASP A 486 1.90 -12.96 -7.67
CA ASP A 486 1.96 -11.67 -8.37
C ASP A 486 0.72 -10.77 -8.09
N ILE A 487 0.67 -9.63 -8.76
CA ILE A 487 -0.42 -8.66 -8.62
C ILE A 487 -1.76 -9.21 -9.14
N ASN A 488 -1.73 -10.15 -10.11
CA ASN A 488 -2.94 -10.74 -10.68
C ASN A 488 -3.65 -11.63 -9.66
N ASP A 489 -2.90 -12.31 -8.78
CA ASP A 489 -3.47 -13.12 -7.70
C ASP A 489 -4.29 -12.28 -6.73
N TRP A 490 -3.82 -11.05 -6.44
CA TRP A 490 -4.52 -10.12 -5.56
C TRP A 490 -5.91 -9.75 -6.09
N ILE A 491 -6.01 -9.42 -7.39
CA ILE A 491 -7.30 -9.02 -7.97
C ILE A 491 -8.19 -10.23 -8.26
N THR A 492 -7.61 -11.30 -8.80
CA THR A 492 -8.33 -12.54 -9.12
C THR A 492 -8.91 -13.16 -7.86
N GLY A 493 -8.13 -13.20 -6.75
CA GLY A 493 -8.60 -13.70 -5.46
C GLY A 493 -9.83 -12.95 -4.94
N GLN A 494 -9.89 -11.63 -5.12
CA GLN A 494 -11.08 -10.84 -4.76
C GLN A 494 -12.28 -11.19 -5.64
N LEU A 495 -12.11 -11.25 -6.97
CA LEU A 495 -13.17 -11.56 -7.91
C LEU A 495 -13.71 -12.99 -7.71
N ASP A 496 -12.85 -13.98 -7.49
CA ASP A 496 -13.23 -15.37 -7.25
C ASP A 496 -13.94 -15.52 -5.90
N THR A 497 -13.52 -14.76 -4.90
CA THR A 497 -14.24 -14.70 -3.62
C THR A 497 -15.66 -14.19 -3.83
N LEU A 498 -15.87 -13.11 -4.59
CA LEU A 498 -17.19 -12.57 -4.89
C LEU A 498 -18.06 -13.59 -5.65
N ARG A 499 -17.48 -14.29 -6.63
CA ARG A 499 -18.16 -15.38 -7.36
C ARG A 499 -18.59 -16.50 -6.42
N SER A 500 -17.69 -16.96 -5.55
CA SER A 500 -17.96 -18.04 -4.59
C SER A 500 -19.04 -17.68 -3.58
N LEU A 501 -19.11 -16.42 -3.18
CA LEU A 501 -20.12 -15.88 -2.27
C LEU A 501 -21.44 -15.54 -2.99
N ARG A 502 -21.49 -15.64 -4.32
CA ARG A 502 -22.65 -15.27 -5.17
C ARG A 502 -23.07 -13.81 -4.99
N LEU A 503 -22.11 -12.91 -4.83
CA LEU A 503 -22.27 -11.47 -4.63
C LEU A 503 -22.22 -10.70 -5.94
#